data_7a4442d2ba399c8e45ab9afea70e3758
#
_entry.id   7a4442d2ba399c8e45ab9afea70e3758
#
_cell.length_a   1.000
_cell.length_b   1.000
_cell.length_c   1.000
_cell.angle_alpha   90.00
_cell.angle_beta   90.00
_cell.angle_gamma   90.00
#
_symmetry.space_group_name_H-M   'P 1'
#
loop_
_entity.id
_entity.type
_entity.pdbx_description
1 polymer ?
#
loop_
_entity_poly.entity_id
_entity_poly.type
_entity_poly.pdbx_seq_one_letter_code
_entity_poly.pdbx_strand_id
1 'polypeptide(L)'
;MIRQQFDISGYDWKVEVYYAVDAYYTDEIMGRLYDIGCRGDDLQTAYENLSSGKPDTGLTYSNYGTRQTVMVIGITSSAAQFQNSYDHERKHLEAHMAAALGIDPWGEEICYLSGEIGQLMFEKAKLMLCDCDCC
;
A
#
# COMPACT_ATOMS: atom_id res chain seq x y z
N MET A 1 11.02 9.33 3.19
CA MET A 1 9.66 8.73 3.21
C MET A 1 8.64 9.74 2.70
N ILE A 2 7.72 9.29 1.87
CA ILE A 2 6.63 10.09 1.32
C ILE A 2 5.31 9.49 1.78
N ARG A 3 4.37 10.32 2.24
CA ARG A 3 3.04 9.89 2.67
C ARG A 3 1.99 10.35 1.68
N GLN A 4 0.96 9.54 1.53
CA GLN A 4 -0.22 9.90 0.76
C GLN A 4 -1.46 9.36 1.45
N GLN A 5 -2.52 10.17 1.48
CA GLN A 5 -3.84 9.72 1.92
C GLN A 5 -4.83 10.02 0.82
N PHE A 6 -5.71 9.07 0.54
CA PHE A 6 -6.78 9.28 -0.43
C PHE A 6 -8.00 8.41 -0.11
N ASP A 7 -9.14 8.83 -0.60
CA ASP A 7 -10.38 8.06 -0.57
C ASP A 7 -10.67 7.51 -1.96
N ILE A 8 -11.12 6.26 -2.01
CA ILE A 8 -11.57 5.67 -3.27
C ILE A 8 -13.06 5.95 -3.37
N SER A 9 -13.44 6.88 -4.25
CA SER A 9 -14.82 7.31 -4.40
C SER A 9 -15.73 6.17 -4.87
N GLY A 10 -16.96 6.14 -4.36
CA GLY A 10 -17.92 5.09 -4.66
C GLY A 10 -17.84 3.88 -3.74
N TYR A 11 -16.75 3.73 -2.96
CA TYR A 11 -16.57 2.58 -2.06
C TYR A 11 -16.45 2.98 -0.59
N ASP A 12 -16.32 4.27 -0.31
CA ASP A 12 -16.11 4.80 1.04
C ASP A 12 -14.92 4.11 1.72
N TRP A 13 -13.81 4.00 0.98
CA TRP A 13 -12.61 3.31 1.42
C TRP A 13 -11.45 4.28 1.52
N LYS A 14 -10.78 4.31 2.68
CA LYS A 14 -9.66 5.22 2.95
C LYS A 14 -8.35 4.46 2.87
N VAL A 15 -7.38 5.06 2.18
CA VAL A 15 -6.05 4.48 2.00
C VAL A 15 -4.98 5.46 2.47
N GLU A 16 -4.05 4.96 3.28
CA GLU A 16 -2.84 5.68 3.65
C GLU A 16 -1.66 4.89 3.12
N VAL A 17 -0.80 5.55 2.35
CA VAL A 17 0.37 4.93 1.71
C VAL A 17 1.63 5.61 2.20
N TYR A 18 2.62 4.79 2.54
CA TYR A 18 3.97 5.22 2.87
C TYR A 18 4.92 4.71 1.79
N TYR A 19 5.62 5.61 1.12
CA TYR A 19 6.56 5.29 0.04
C TYR A 19 8.00 5.47 0.51
N ALA A 20 8.92 4.70 -0.02
CA ALA A 20 10.36 4.79 0.24
C ALA A 20 10.68 4.70 1.73
N VAL A 21 10.12 3.67 2.38
CA VAL A 21 10.20 3.49 3.83
C VAL A 21 11.42 2.65 4.20
N ASP A 22 12.20 3.12 5.20
CA ASP A 22 13.24 2.34 5.84
C ASP A 22 12.88 2.00 7.30
N ALA A 23 13.75 1.27 7.98
CA ALA A 23 13.49 0.80 9.34
C ALA A 23 13.33 1.93 10.38
N TYR A 24 13.79 3.13 10.07
CA TYR A 24 13.67 4.29 10.96
C TYR A 24 12.21 4.61 11.30
N TYR A 25 11.29 4.38 10.35
CA TYR A 25 9.88 4.70 10.49
C TYR A 25 9.03 3.56 11.05
N THR A 26 9.66 2.48 11.53
CA THR A 26 8.95 1.28 11.99
C THR A 26 7.89 1.61 13.05
N ASP A 27 8.27 2.35 14.10
CA ASP A 27 7.35 2.62 15.21
C ASP A 27 6.16 3.49 14.78
N GLU A 28 6.39 4.47 13.91
CA GLU A 28 5.32 5.32 13.38
C GLU A 28 4.28 4.50 12.62
N ILE A 29 4.75 3.65 11.72
CA ILE A 29 3.87 2.82 10.89
C ILE A 29 3.16 1.77 11.74
N MET A 30 3.86 1.18 12.71
CA MET A 30 3.24 0.24 13.66
C MET A 30 2.09 0.90 14.42
N GLY A 31 2.25 2.15 14.83
CA GLY A 31 1.18 2.93 15.47
C GLY A 31 -0.04 3.09 14.56
N ARG A 32 0.17 3.38 13.28
CA ARG A 32 -0.92 3.52 12.32
C ARG A 32 -1.64 2.19 12.04
N LEU A 33 -0.89 1.10 11.95
CA LEU A 33 -1.48 -0.23 11.81
C LEU A 33 -2.35 -0.57 13.02
N TYR A 34 -1.83 -0.31 14.21
CA TYR A 34 -2.59 -0.52 15.45
C TYR A 34 -3.88 0.30 15.47
N ASP A 35 -3.80 1.57 15.05
CA ASP A 35 -4.95 2.49 15.04
C ASP A 35 -6.09 1.98 14.16
N ILE A 36 -5.80 1.30 13.06
CA ILE A 36 -6.84 0.76 12.18
C ILE A 36 -7.23 -0.68 12.52
N GLY A 37 -6.75 -1.21 13.65
CA GLY A 37 -7.21 -2.50 14.15
C GLY A 37 -6.30 -3.69 13.93
N CYS A 38 -5.07 -3.48 13.43
CA CYS A 38 -4.10 -4.57 13.24
C CYS A 38 -3.65 -5.09 14.62
N ARG A 39 -3.74 -6.39 14.82
CA ARG A 39 -3.46 -7.05 16.12
C ARG A 39 -2.84 -8.42 15.91
N GLY A 40 -2.27 -8.99 16.98
CA GLY A 40 -1.83 -10.37 17.01
C GLY A 40 -0.73 -10.69 16.03
N ASP A 41 -0.87 -11.81 15.33
CA ASP A 41 0.16 -12.30 14.38
C ASP A 41 0.38 -11.35 13.22
N ASP A 42 -0.67 -10.68 12.74
CA ASP A 42 -0.54 -9.71 11.66
C ASP A 42 0.32 -8.52 12.09
N LEU A 43 0.12 -8.04 13.32
CA LEU A 43 0.90 -6.94 13.87
C LEU A 43 2.36 -7.36 14.08
N GLN A 44 2.60 -8.57 14.58
CA GLN A 44 3.94 -9.11 14.78
C GLN A 44 4.67 -9.28 13.45
N THR A 45 4.00 -9.83 12.45
CA THR A 45 4.58 -10.01 11.11
C THR A 45 4.94 -8.67 10.48
N ALA A 46 4.07 -7.66 10.64
CA ALA A 46 4.35 -6.31 10.16
C ALA A 46 5.61 -5.74 10.83
N TYR A 47 5.74 -5.90 12.13
CA TYR A 47 6.93 -5.43 12.86
C TYR A 47 8.20 -6.09 12.35
N GLU A 48 8.18 -7.41 12.17
CA GLU A 48 9.33 -8.14 11.65
C GLU A 48 9.74 -7.65 10.25
N ASN A 49 8.75 -7.41 9.38
CA ASN A 49 8.98 -6.87 8.05
C ASN A 49 9.61 -5.48 8.11
N LEU A 50 8.97 -4.55 8.82
CA LEU A 50 9.38 -3.14 8.87
C LEU A 50 10.74 -2.98 9.54
N SER A 51 10.99 -3.70 10.62
CA SER A 51 12.23 -3.58 11.38
C SER A 51 13.43 -4.26 10.70
N SER A 52 13.19 -5.11 9.71
CA SER A 52 14.27 -5.82 9.00
C SER A 52 15.17 -4.88 8.20
N GLY A 53 14.64 -3.74 7.74
CA GLY A 53 15.38 -2.80 6.90
C GLY A 53 15.75 -3.32 5.53
N LYS A 54 15.21 -4.46 5.10
CA LYS A 54 15.51 -5.03 3.79
C LYS A 54 14.88 -4.20 2.68
N PRO A 55 15.62 -3.90 1.60
CA PRO A 55 15.03 -3.24 0.44
C PRO A 55 14.04 -4.15 -0.28
N ASP A 56 13.22 -3.55 -1.14
CA ASP A 56 12.27 -4.25 -2.03
C ASP A 56 11.20 -5.03 -1.25
N THR A 57 10.84 -4.58 -0.05
CA THR A 57 9.78 -5.15 0.77
C THR A 57 8.61 -4.19 0.91
N GLY A 58 7.48 -4.70 1.37
CA GLY A 58 6.30 -3.88 1.63
C GLY A 58 5.26 -4.66 2.41
N LEU A 59 4.15 -4.01 2.70
CA LEU A 59 2.99 -4.66 3.30
C LEU A 59 1.72 -3.88 2.99
N THR A 60 0.59 -4.57 3.03
CA THR A 60 -0.73 -3.96 2.90
C THR A 60 -1.65 -4.64 3.91
N TYR A 61 -2.18 -3.85 4.83
CA TYR A 61 -3.15 -4.32 5.81
C TYR A 61 -4.45 -3.52 5.66
N SER A 62 -5.59 -4.22 5.68
CA SER A 62 -6.91 -3.59 5.59
C SER A 62 -7.80 -4.05 6.73
N ASN A 63 -8.55 -3.09 7.29
CA ASN A 63 -9.68 -3.39 8.16
C ASN A 63 -10.95 -3.36 7.30
N TYR A 64 -11.57 -4.51 7.09
CA TYR A 64 -12.74 -4.64 6.21
C TYR A 64 -13.98 -3.96 6.82
N GLY A 65 -14.09 -3.98 8.14
CA GLY A 65 -15.24 -3.39 8.83
C GLY A 65 -15.25 -1.87 8.77
N THR A 66 -14.09 -1.24 8.88
CA THR A 66 -13.95 0.22 8.85
C THR A 66 -13.57 0.75 7.47
N ARG A 67 -13.26 -0.13 6.52
CA ARG A 67 -12.84 0.20 5.16
C ARG A 67 -11.64 1.13 5.15
N GLN A 68 -10.59 0.70 5.83
CA GLN A 68 -9.33 1.44 5.94
C GLN A 68 -8.16 0.54 5.58
N THR A 69 -7.19 1.09 4.87
CA THR A 69 -5.96 0.39 4.48
C THR A 69 -4.75 1.22 4.85
N VAL A 70 -3.72 0.56 5.37
CA VAL A 70 -2.36 1.09 5.44
C VAL A 70 -1.50 0.25 4.51
N MET A 71 -0.85 0.92 3.57
CA MET A 71 0.05 0.31 2.58
C MET A 71 1.45 0.88 2.76
N VAL A 72 2.45 0.02 2.75
CA VAL A 72 3.86 0.41 2.87
C VAL A 72 4.63 -0.13 1.67
N ILE A 73 5.37 0.75 1.02
CA ILE A 73 6.33 0.37 -0.02
C ILE A 73 7.70 0.78 0.51
N GLY A 74 8.55 -0.20 0.78
CA GLY A 74 9.88 0.04 1.30
C GLY A 74 10.81 0.69 0.28
N ILE A 75 12.00 1.06 0.73
CA ILE A 75 13.07 1.52 -0.16
C ILE A 75 13.34 0.42 -1.19
N THR A 76 13.46 0.79 -2.45
CA THR A 76 13.70 -0.14 -3.55
C THR A 76 15.06 0.09 -4.18
N SER A 77 15.63 -0.97 -4.75
CA SER A 77 16.97 -0.96 -5.32
C SER A 77 17.04 -0.32 -6.72
N SER A 78 15.89 -0.14 -7.38
CA SER A 78 15.78 0.48 -8.70
C SER A 78 14.35 0.92 -8.97
N ALA A 79 14.16 1.73 -10.01
CA ALA A 79 12.83 2.11 -10.46
C ALA A 79 12.01 0.89 -10.90
N ALA A 80 12.64 -0.09 -11.53
CA ALA A 80 11.98 -1.33 -11.93
C ALA A 80 11.51 -2.14 -10.72
N GLN A 81 12.32 -2.20 -9.66
CA GLN A 81 11.92 -2.85 -8.40
C GLN A 81 10.80 -2.07 -7.70
N PHE A 82 10.82 -0.74 -7.80
CA PHE A 82 9.70 0.05 -7.30
C PHE A 82 8.40 -0.31 -8.04
N GLN A 83 8.44 -0.41 -9.36
CA GLN A 83 7.27 -0.82 -10.14
C GLN A 83 6.74 -2.18 -9.66
N ASN A 84 7.64 -3.13 -9.41
CA ASN A 84 7.29 -4.45 -8.89
C ASN A 84 6.56 -4.35 -7.54
N SER A 85 7.14 -3.65 -6.57
CA SER A 85 6.56 -3.48 -5.24
C SER A 85 5.23 -2.71 -5.29
N TYR A 86 5.16 -1.67 -6.10
CA TYR A 86 3.98 -0.85 -6.33
C TYR A 86 2.81 -1.71 -6.83
N ASP A 87 3.05 -2.49 -7.88
CA ASP A 87 2.03 -3.37 -8.43
C ASP A 87 1.62 -4.46 -7.44
N HIS A 88 2.58 -5.00 -6.71
CA HIS A 88 2.35 -6.06 -5.71
C HIS A 88 1.42 -5.57 -4.59
N GLU A 89 1.72 -4.42 -3.98
CA GLU A 89 0.92 -3.89 -2.87
C GLU A 89 -0.45 -3.40 -3.35
N ARG A 90 -0.53 -2.79 -4.52
CA ARG A 90 -1.81 -2.42 -5.13
C ARG A 90 -2.70 -3.64 -5.34
N LYS A 91 -2.13 -4.75 -5.78
CA LYS A 91 -2.89 -5.98 -5.98
C LYS A 91 -3.48 -6.50 -4.67
N HIS A 92 -2.75 -6.39 -3.57
CA HIS A 92 -3.30 -6.73 -2.26
C HIS A 92 -4.49 -5.84 -1.89
N LEU A 93 -4.40 -4.53 -2.11
CA LEU A 93 -5.51 -3.61 -1.84
C LEU A 93 -6.75 -3.99 -2.66
N GLU A 94 -6.58 -4.25 -3.94
CA GLU A 94 -7.67 -4.66 -4.82
C GLU A 94 -8.32 -5.96 -4.33
N ALA A 95 -7.51 -6.94 -3.95
CA ALA A 95 -8.00 -8.22 -3.44
C ALA A 95 -8.77 -8.06 -2.12
N HIS A 96 -8.26 -7.22 -1.21
CA HIS A 96 -8.94 -6.93 0.05
C HIS A 96 -10.31 -6.28 -0.19
N MET A 97 -10.37 -5.30 -1.08
CA MET A 97 -11.61 -4.63 -1.40
C MET A 97 -12.60 -5.59 -2.08
N ALA A 98 -12.12 -6.40 -3.00
CA ALA A 98 -12.96 -7.39 -3.67
C ALA A 98 -13.58 -8.36 -2.66
N ALA A 99 -12.78 -8.85 -1.72
CA ALA A 99 -13.25 -9.77 -0.69
C ALA A 99 -14.24 -9.09 0.27
N ALA A 100 -13.94 -7.86 0.70
CA ALA A 100 -14.78 -7.13 1.65
C ALA A 100 -16.11 -6.70 1.06
N LEU A 101 -16.14 -6.33 -0.22
CA LEU A 101 -17.30 -5.70 -0.87
C LEU A 101 -18.04 -6.64 -1.84
N GLY A 102 -17.58 -7.87 -2.00
CA GLY A 102 -18.19 -8.82 -2.91
C GLY A 102 -18.00 -8.48 -4.38
N ILE A 103 -16.91 -7.84 -4.75
CA ILE A 103 -16.58 -7.52 -6.14
C ILE A 103 -16.04 -8.78 -6.82
N ASP A 104 -16.56 -9.10 -8.02
CA ASP A 104 -16.04 -10.21 -8.81
C ASP A 104 -14.60 -9.92 -9.25
N PRO A 105 -13.61 -10.72 -8.81
CA PRO A 105 -12.20 -10.49 -9.14
C PRO A 105 -11.88 -10.70 -10.62
N TRP A 106 -12.82 -11.25 -11.40
CA TRP A 106 -12.65 -11.54 -12.83
C TRP A 106 -13.49 -10.61 -13.72
N GLY A 107 -14.25 -9.68 -13.13
CA GLY A 107 -15.17 -8.81 -13.86
C GLY A 107 -14.58 -7.47 -14.23
N GLU A 108 -15.41 -6.65 -14.89
CA GLU A 108 -15.01 -5.30 -15.32
C GLU A 108 -14.86 -4.33 -14.15
N GLU A 109 -15.66 -4.47 -13.11
CA GLU A 109 -15.62 -3.56 -11.96
C GLU A 109 -14.24 -3.52 -11.33
N ILE A 110 -13.61 -4.69 -11.12
CA ILE A 110 -12.26 -4.74 -10.53
C ILE A 110 -11.21 -4.08 -11.44
N CYS A 111 -11.40 -4.16 -12.75
CA CYS A 111 -10.51 -3.52 -13.71
C CYS A 111 -10.58 -1.99 -13.59
N TYR A 112 -11.78 -1.43 -13.49
CA TYR A 112 -11.97 0.02 -13.28
C TYR A 112 -11.40 0.45 -11.92
N LEU A 113 -11.62 -0.33 -10.86
CA LEU A 113 -11.08 -0.05 -9.55
C LEU A 113 -9.55 -0.04 -9.57
N SER A 114 -8.93 -1.02 -10.21
CA SER A 114 -7.48 -1.12 -10.35
C SER A 114 -6.91 0.12 -11.05
N GLY A 115 -7.55 0.55 -12.14
CA GLY A 115 -7.15 1.75 -12.87
C GLY A 115 -7.26 3.01 -12.02
N GLU A 116 -8.34 3.15 -11.26
CA GLU A 116 -8.56 4.30 -10.37
C GLU A 116 -7.50 4.36 -9.26
N ILE A 117 -7.21 3.24 -8.62
CA ILE A 117 -6.19 3.17 -7.57
C ILE A 117 -4.82 3.59 -8.13
N GLY A 118 -4.45 3.03 -9.29
CA GLY A 118 -3.19 3.37 -9.93
C GLY A 118 -3.08 4.86 -10.28
N GLN A 119 -4.17 5.44 -10.75
CA GLN A 119 -4.23 6.86 -11.09
C GLN A 119 -4.11 7.75 -9.85
N LEU A 120 -4.81 7.40 -8.76
CA LEU A 120 -4.73 8.14 -7.50
C LEU A 120 -3.32 8.10 -6.89
N MET A 121 -2.67 6.94 -6.92
CA MET A 121 -1.33 6.77 -6.38
C MET A 121 -0.24 7.39 -7.25
N PHE A 122 -0.49 7.59 -8.54
CA PHE A 122 0.51 8.07 -9.50
C PHE A 122 1.11 9.42 -9.09
N GLU A 123 0.34 10.30 -8.47
CA GLU A 123 0.81 11.61 -8.03
C GLU A 123 2.09 11.52 -7.20
N LYS A 124 2.20 10.52 -6.35
CA LYS A 124 3.40 10.29 -5.52
C LYS A 124 4.31 9.22 -6.11
N ALA A 125 3.73 8.15 -6.65
CA ALA A 125 4.49 7.03 -7.22
C ALA A 125 5.41 7.46 -8.36
N LYS A 126 4.99 8.44 -9.15
CA LYS A 126 5.81 8.96 -10.27
C LYS A 126 7.21 9.39 -9.85
N LEU A 127 7.38 9.80 -8.58
CA LEU A 127 8.68 10.25 -8.06
C LEU A 127 9.70 9.11 -7.98
N MET A 128 9.25 7.86 -7.95
CA MET A 128 10.10 6.67 -7.84
C MET A 128 10.10 5.79 -9.11
N LEU A 129 9.35 6.17 -10.14
CA LEU A 129 9.20 5.35 -11.36
C LEU A 129 10.28 5.63 -12.41
N CYS A 130 11.31 6.42 -12.10
CA CYS A 130 12.35 6.77 -13.04
C CYS A 130 13.71 6.79 -12.34
N ASP A 131 14.74 6.27 -13.01
CA ASP A 131 16.13 6.29 -12.54
C ASP A 131 16.91 7.49 -13.08
N CYS A 132 16.32 8.34 -13.90
CA CYS A 132 17.03 9.47 -14.50
C CYS A 132 16.90 10.74 -13.65
N ASP A 133 17.96 11.57 -13.66
CA ASP A 133 18.01 12.82 -12.90
C ASP A 133 17.04 13.89 -13.45
N CYS A 134 16.51 13.70 -14.63
CA CYS A 134 15.59 14.63 -15.27
C CYS A 134 14.13 14.43 -14.84
N CYS A 135 13.85 13.41 -14.07
CA CYS A 135 12.52 13.11 -13.54
C CYS A 135 12.38 13.67 -12.13
#